data_9e7e1eb17ba240afddfb781394eb7840
#
_entry.id   9e7e1eb17ba240afddfb781394eb7840
#
_cell.length_a   1.000
_cell.length_b   1.000
_cell.length_c   1.000
_cell.angle_alpha   90.00
_cell.angle_beta   90.00
_cell.angle_gamma   90.00
#
_symmetry.space_group_name_H-M   'P 1'
#
loop_
_entity.id
_entity.type
_entity.pdbx_description
1 polymer ?
#
loop_
_entity_poly.entity_id
_entity_poly.type
_entity_poly.pdbx_seq_one_letter_code
_entity_poly.pdbx_strand_id
1 'polypeptide(L)'
;MTTLTNQIRLQIAEKSAGSLNFLTLLRWALVIIFLWFGGMKFTAYEAAAIAPFIEHSPIMSWLHALFGVQGASYVIGVIELSTAAALILGAFQPIFSALGAAMSAATYLITLTFFLGTPGVAEATAGGFPAISAAPGQFLLKDLVLLAASLSLLFASVPGPWLNVQKS
;
A
#
# COMPACT_ATOMS: atom_id res chain seq x y z
N MET A 1 -32.35 14.63 25.01
CA MET A 1 -30.89 14.56 24.70
C MET A 1 -30.62 13.22 24.04
N THR A 2 -30.72 13.14 22.73
CA THR A 2 -30.41 11.94 21.94
C THR A 2 -28.94 12.00 21.56
N THR A 3 -28.13 11.22 22.25
CA THR A 3 -26.74 10.98 21.89
C THR A 3 -26.71 10.26 20.55
N LEU A 4 -26.45 11.01 19.49
CA LEU A 4 -26.13 10.47 18.18
C LEU A 4 -24.77 9.75 18.30
N THR A 5 -24.80 8.48 18.63
CA THR A 5 -23.66 7.59 18.49
C THR A 5 -23.40 7.47 16.99
N ASN A 6 -22.45 8.25 16.48
CA ASN A 6 -21.99 8.19 15.11
C ASN A 6 -21.24 6.85 14.92
N GLN A 7 -22.00 5.76 14.73
CA GLN A 7 -21.41 4.48 14.40
C GLN A 7 -20.86 4.56 12.98
N ILE A 8 -19.56 4.46 12.86
CA ILE A 8 -18.89 4.33 11.56
C ILE A 8 -19.36 3.02 10.93
N ARG A 9 -20.22 3.10 9.91
CA ARG A 9 -20.67 1.94 9.16
C ARG A 9 -19.68 1.63 8.06
N LEU A 10 -18.89 0.58 8.22
CA LEU A 10 -18.03 0.07 7.15
C LEU A 10 -18.88 -0.45 5.99
N GLN A 11 -18.41 -0.25 4.77
CA GLN A 11 -19.05 -0.73 3.54
C GLN A 11 -18.04 -1.25 2.53
N ILE A 12 -18.54 -2.02 1.57
CA ILE A 12 -17.74 -2.42 0.42
C ILE A 12 -17.57 -1.18 -0.46
N ALA A 13 -16.31 -0.81 -0.76
CA ALA A 13 -15.97 0.43 -1.45
C ALA A 13 -16.73 0.61 -2.76
N GLU A 14 -16.86 -0.44 -3.55
CA GLU A 14 -17.53 -0.43 -4.86
C GLU A 14 -19.02 -0.12 -4.76
N LYS A 15 -19.66 -0.45 -3.64
CA LYS A 15 -21.09 -0.18 -3.41
C LYS A 15 -21.35 1.29 -3.08
N SER A 16 -20.35 2.04 -2.61
CA SER A 16 -20.49 3.45 -2.28
C SER A 16 -20.41 4.35 -3.51
N ALA A 17 -19.71 3.91 -4.56
CA ALA A 17 -19.41 4.70 -5.76
C ALA A 17 -20.52 4.66 -6.86
N GLY A 18 -21.68 4.07 -6.55
CA GLY A 18 -22.76 3.93 -7.53
C GLY A 18 -22.42 2.93 -8.64
N SER A 19 -22.80 3.25 -9.89
CA SER A 19 -22.60 2.35 -11.04
C SER A 19 -21.17 2.31 -11.58
N LEU A 20 -20.23 3.04 -11.03
CA LEU A 20 -18.88 3.17 -11.56
C LEU A 20 -17.96 2.06 -11.02
N ASN A 21 -17.52 1.21 -11.92
CA ASN A 21 -16.63 0.09 -11.61
C ASN A 21 -15.14 0.47 -11.44
N PHE A 22 -14.82 1.77 -11.37
CA PHE A 22 -13.42 2.22 -11.22
C PHE A 22 -12.78 1.72 -9.92
N LEU A 23 -13.51 1.69 -8.82
CA LEU A 23 -12.99 1.14 -7.56
C LEU A 23 -12.76 -0.37 -7.66
N THR A 24 -13.57 -1.08 -8.43
CA THR A 24 -13.35 -2.49 -8.76
C THR A 24 -12.02 -2.67 -9.50
N LEU A 25 -11.77 -1.86 -10.54
CA LEU A 25 -10.50 -1.92 -11.28
C LEU A 25 -9.30 -1.63 -10.38
N LEU A 26 -9.39 -0.60 -9.53
CA LEU A 26 -8.33 -0.27 -8.57
C LEU A 26 -8.07 -1.41 -7.59
N ARG A 27 -9.13 -2.02 -7.04
CA ARG A 27 -9.00 -3.16 -6.13
C ARG A 27 -8.27 -4.32 -6.78
N TRP A 28 -8.71 -4.75 -7.96
CA TRP A 28 -8.10 -5.91 -8.61
C TRP A 28 -6.70 -5.63 -9.13
N ALA A 29 -6.40 -4.39 -9.54
CA ALA A 29 -5.03 -3.99 -9.86
C ALA A 29 -4.11 -4.11 -8.63
N LEU A 30 -4.55 -3.63 -7.46
CA LEU A 30 -3.80 -3.80 -6.22
C LEU A 30 -3.66 -5.28 -5.83
N VAL A 31 -4.71 -6.09 -5.96
CA VAL A 31 -4.65 -7.55 -5.71
C VAL A 31 -3.56 -8.20 -6.56
N ILE A 32 -3.52 -7.91 -7.87
CA ILE A 32 -2.50 -8.47 -8.77
C ILE A 32 -1.10 -8.06 -8.31
N ILE A 33 -0.91 -6.79 -7.97
CA ILE A 33 0.38 -6.27 -7.51
C ILE A 33 0.82 -6.98 -6.23
N PHE A 34 -0.05 -7.06 -5.21
CA PHE A 34 0.28 -7.70 -3.94
C PHE A 34 0.50 -9.21 -4.05
N LEU A 35 -0.24 -9.91 -4.92
CA LEU A 35 0.00 -11.32 -5.19
C LEU A 35 1.35 -11.53 -5.87
N TRP A 36 1.67 -10.69 -6.86
CA TRP A 36 2.91 -10.83 -7.62
C TRP A 36 4.14 -10.52 -6.78
N PHE A 37 4.19 -9.33 -6.22
CA PHE A 37 5.33 -8.90 -5.39
C PHE A 37 5.44 -9.70 -4.10
N GLY A 38 4.31 -9.98 -3.43
CA GLY A 38 4.30 -10.82 -2.24
C GLY A 38 4.81 -12.23 -2.50
N GLY A 39 4.44 -12.83 -3.65
CA GLY A 39 4.97 -14.12 -4.07
C GLY A 39 6.48 -14.08 -4.36
N MET A 40 6.98 -13.02 -4.99
CA MET A 40 8.41 -12.85 -5.27
C MET A 40 9.26 -12.77 -4.00
N LYS A 41 8.74 -12.26 -2.88
CA LYS A 41 9.47 -12.14 -1.61
C LYS A 41 10.01 -13.47 -1.06
N PHE A 42 9.50 -14.59 -1.55
CA PHE A 42 9.98 -15.91 -1.17
C PHE A 42 11.18 -16.38 -1.99
N THR A 43 11.69 -15.57 -2.92
CA THR A 43 12.89 -15.86 -3.70
C THR A 43 14.10 -15.15 -3.12
N ALA A 44 15.29 -15.78 -3.23
CA ALA A 44 16.54 -15.17 -2.82
C ALA A 44 16.89 -13.94 -3.68
N TYR A 45 16.48 -13.94 -4.96
CA TYR A 45 16.65 -12.81 -5.87
C TYR A 45 15.97 -11.54 -5.33
N GLU A 46 14.71 -11.65 -4.97
CA GLU A 46 13.93 -10.51 -4.46
C GLU A 46 14.42 -10.07 -3.08
N ALA A 47 14.78 -11.02 -2.19
CA ALA A 47 15.33 -10.69 -0.89
C ALA A 47 16.60 -9.83 -1.00
N ALA A 48 17.50 -10.18 -1.93
CA ALA A 48 18.70 -9.38 -2.20
C ALA A 48 18.35 -8.01 -2.81
N ALA A 49 17.35 -7.96 -3.70
CA ALA A 49 16.95 -6.72 -4.38
C ALA A 49 16.33 -5.70 -3.42
N ILE A 50 15.57 -6.14 -2.41
CA ILE A 50 14.93 -5.23 -1.44
C ILE A 50 15.82 -4.92 -0.22
N ALA A 51 16.91 -5.65 -0.02
CA ALA A 51 17.78 -5.48 1.14
C ALA A 51 18.25 -4.02 1.35
N PRO A 52 18.69 -3.26 0.32
CA PRO A 52 19.11 -1.87 0.50
C PRO A 52 17.97 -0.95 0.99
N PHE A 53 16.73 -1.20 0.59
CA PHE A 53 15.57 -0.42 1.03
C PHE A 53 15.30 -0.63 2.52
N ILE A 54 15.36 -1.89 2.97
CA ILE A 54 15.13 -2.26 4.37
C ILE A 54 16.27 -1.72 5.24
N GLU A 55 17.53 -1.90 4.82
CA GLU A 55 18.73 -1.51 5.57
C GLU A 55 18.75 -0.01 5.87
N HIS A 56 18.38 0.82 4.88
CA HIS A 56 18.38 2.27 5.01
C HIS A 56 17.05 2.86 5.52
N SER A 57 16.09 2.01 5.88
CA SER A 57 14.79 2.43 6.41
C SER A 57 14.82 2.56 7.93
N PRO A 58 14.52 3.73 8.50
CA PRO A 58 14.41 3.87 9.95
C PRO A 58 13.22 3.08 10.53
N ILE A 59 12.23 2.72 9.67
CA ILE A 59 11.03 1.99 10.08
C ILE A 59 11.23 0.48 9.99
N MET A 60 12.07 -0.01 9.06
CA MET A 60 12.13 -1.43 8.73
C MET A 60 13.49 -2.09 8.99
N SER A 61 14.56 -1.33 9.27
CA SER A 61 15.91 -1.88 9.43
C SER A 61 16.04 -2.95 10.53
N TRP A 62 15.18 -2.89 11.56
CA TRP A 62 15.11 -3.88 12.62
C TRP A 62 14.73 -5.29 12.11
N LEU A 63 14.05 -5.41 10.96
CA LEU A 63 13.73 -6.71 10.36
C LEU A 63 14.99 -7.49 10.01
N HIS A 64 16.01 -6.82 9.47
CA HIS A 64 17.30 -7.48 9.17
C HIS A 64 18.00 -7.95 10.44
N ALA A 65 17.93 -7.17 11.52
CA ALA A 65 18.55 -7.54 12.79
C ALA A 65 17.91 -8.79 13.42
N LEU A 66 16.59 -8.95 13.27
CA LEU A 66 15.85 -10.07 13.84
C LEU A 66 15.80 -11.31 12.95
N PHE A 67 15.63 -11.13 11.64
CA PHE A 67 15.29 -12.23 10.72
C PHE A 67 16.34 -12.45 9.63
N GLY A 68 17.38 -11.61 9.57
CA GLY A 68 18.31 -11.59 8.44
C GLY A 68 17.64 -11.16 7.13
N VAL A 69 18.40 -11.09 6.05
CA VAL A 69 17.92 -10.60 4.75
C VAL A 69 16.76 -11.44 4.20
N GLN A 70 16.95 -12.76 4.15
CA GLN A 70 15.92 -13.65 3.60
C GLN A 70 14.68 -13.73 4.49
N GLY A 71 14.85 -13.79 5.82
CA GLY A 71 13.73 -13.83 6.75
C GLY A 71 12.91 -12.55 6.75
N ALA A 72 13.55 -11.39 6.65
CA ALA A 72 12.88 -10.10 6.48
C ALA A 72 12.01 -10.07 5.22
N SER A 73 12.54 -10.58 4.10
CA SER A 73 11.78 -10.71 2.86
C SER A 73 10.55 -11.63 3.03
N TYR A 74 10.69 -12.76 3.73
CA TYR A 74 9.54 -13.65 4.01
C TYR A 74 8.46 -12.95 4.84
N VAL A 75 8.83 -12.20 5.88
CA VAL A 75 7.87 -11.44 6.70
C VAL A 75 7.10 -10.45 5.84
N ILE A 76 7.78 -9.70 4.99
CA ILE A 76 7.15 -8.75 4.06
C ILE A 76 6.23 -9.49 3.10
N GLY A 77 6.67 -10.61 2.52
CA GLY A 77 5.87 -11.43 1.62
C GLY A 77 4.57 -11.93 2.25
N VAL A 78 4.63 -12.37 3.51
CA VAL A 78 3.43 -12.78 4.25
C VAL A 78 2.48 -11.60 4.45
N ILE A 79 2.98 -10.42 4.79
CA ILE A 79 2.16 -9.21 4.95
C ILE A 79 1.51 -8.83 3.61
N GLU A 80 2.26 -8.83 2.52
CA GLU A 80 1.77 -8.50 1.18
C GLU A 80 0.70 -9.49 0.70
N LEU A 81 0.92 -10.79 0.86
CA LEU A 81 -0.08 -11.82 0.51
C LEU A 81 -1.32 -11.73 1.40
N SER A 82 -1.16 -11.40 2.68
CA SER A 82 -2.29 -11.15 3.58
C SER A 82 -3.09 -9.91 3.16
N THR A 83 -2.41 -8.88 2.66
CA THR A 83 -3.05 -7.68 2.08
C THR A 83 -3.86 -8.07 0.83
N ALA A 84 -3.28 -8.88 -0.07
CA ALA A 84 -4.00 -9.38 -1.24
C ALA A 84 -5.25 -10.17 -0.84
N ALA A 85 -5.13 -11.07 0.14
CA ALA A 85 -6.26 -11.85 0.65
C ALA A 85 -7.35 -10.94 1.25
N ALA A 86 -6.96 -9.93 2.05
CA ALA A 86 -7.90 -8.97 2.60
C ALA A 86 -8.59 -8.13 1.51
N LEU A 87 -7.87 -7.71 0.46
CA LEU A 87 -8.44 -7.01 -0.69
C LEU A 87 -9.45 -7.90 -1.45
N ILE A 88 -9.15 -9.18 -1.66
CA ILE A 88 -10.05 -10.14 -2.31
C ILE A 88 -11.33 -10.32 -1.48
N LEU A 89 -11.18 -10.62 -0.19
CA LEU A 89 -12.32 -10.77 0.72
C LEU A 89 -13.12 -9.47 0.85
N GLY A 90 -12.46 -8.33 0.70
CA GLY A 90 -13.07 -7.01 0.71
C GLY A 90 -14.06 -6.74 -0.42
N ALA A 91 -14.02 -7.52 -1.51
CA ALA A 91 -15.05 -7.48 -2.55
C ALA A 91 -16.42 -8.04 -2.05
N PHE A 92 -16.40 -8.81 -0.95
CA PHE A 92 -17.58 -9.50 -0.42
C PHE A 92 -17.99 -8.99 0.96
N GLN A 93 -17.03 -8.54 1.79
CA GLN A 93 -17.27 -8.16 3.18
C GLN A 93 -16.70 -6.77 3.53
N PRO A 94 -17.51 -5.88 4.16
CA PRO A 94 -17.11 -4.50 4.46
C PRO A 94 -15.86 -4.38 5.33
N ILE A 95 -15.70 -5.25 6.32
CA ILE A 95 -14.55 -5.19 7.24
C ILE A 95 -13.24 -5.45 6.49
N PHE A 96 -13.23 -6.43 5.59
CA PHE A 96 -12.05 -6.73 4.77
C PHE A 96 -11.81 -5.68 3.68
N SER A 97 -12.87 -4.98 3.22
CA SER A 97 -12.71 -3.84 2.30
C SER A 97 -11.90 -2.73 2.96
N ALA A 98 -12.24 -2.35 4.17
CA ALA A 98 -11.51 -1.33 4.92
C ALA A 98 -10.10 -1.83 5.34
N LEU A 99 -10.01 -3.06 5.86
CA LEU A 99 -8.74 -3.64 6.31
C LEU A 99 -7.73 -3.77 5.17
N GLY A 100 -8.12 -4.38 4.05
CA GLY A 100 -7.23 -4.56 2.90
C GLY A 100 -6.77 -3.23 2.32
N ALA A 101 -7.67 -2.24 2.23
CA ALA A 101 -7.30 -0.90 1.77
C ALA A 101 -6.36 -0.19 2.75
N ALA A 102 -6.57 -0.34 4.07
CA ALA A 102 -5.69 0.24 5.09
C ALA A 102 -4.30 -0.41 5.08
N MET A 103 -4.21 -1.74 4.99
CA MET A 103 -2.94 -2.46 4.88
C MET A 103 -2.19 -2.05 3.62
N SER A 104 -2.88 -1.95 2.48
CA SER A 104 -2.33 -1.48 1.21
C SER A 104 -1.78 -0.05 1.33
N ALA A 105 -2.56 0.88 1.90
CA ALA A 105 -2.12 2.26 2.12
C ALA A 105 -0.90 2.33 3.05
N ALA A 106 -0.88 1.55 4.13
CA ALA A 106 0.26 1.48 5.05
C ALA A 106 1.53 0.98 4.34
N THR A 107 1.42 -0.06 3.51
CA THR A 107 2.56 -0.56 2.71
C THR A 107 3.14 0.54 1.85
N TYR A 108 2.32 1.24 1.05
CA TYR A 108 2.83 2.29 0.16
C TYR A 108 3.29 3.55 0.88
N LEU A 109 2.73 3.86 2.06
CA LEU A 109 3.29 4.90 2.92
C LEU A 109 4.70 4.54 3.39
N ILE A 110 4.94 3.30 3.79
CA ILE A 110 6.27 2.82 4.20
C ILE A 110 7.23 2.83 3.00
N THR A 111 6.83 2.30 1.84
CA THR A 111 7.71 2.26 0.66
C THR A 111 8.08 3.64 0.15
N LEU A 112 7.17 4.62 0.25
CA LEU A 112 7.47 6.01 -0.07
C LEU A 112 8.52 6.63 0.86
N THR A 113 8.66 6.15 2.12
CA THR A 113 9.75 6.62 2.99
C THR A 113 11.12 6.20 2.48
N PHE A 114 11.22 5.12 1.71
CA PHE A 114 12.47 4.68 1.09
C PHE A 114 13.02 5.71 0.09
N PHE A 115 12.13 6.52 -0.49
CA PHE A 115 12.52 7.60 -1.38
C PHE A 115 13.48 8.60 -0.72
N LEU A 116 13.38 8.78 0.59
CA LEU A 116 14.21 9.70 1.35
C LEU A 116 15.50 9.07 1.90
N GLY A 117 15.49 7.75 2.13
CA GLY A 117 16.58 7.07 2.83
C GLY A 117 17.46 6.20 1.94
N THR A 118 16.95 5.69 0.81
CA THR A 118 17.70 4.72 0.00
C THR A 118 18.73 5.40 -0.88
N PRO A 119 20.01 4.94 -0.85
CA PRO A 119 21.04 5.43 -1.74
C PRO A 119 20.66 5.23 -3.21
N GLY A 120 21.07 6.18 -4.07
CA GLY A 120 20.84 6.09 -5.50
C GLY A 120 19.45 6.53 -5.98
N VAL A 121 18.59 7.03 -5.11
CA VAL A 121 17.30 7.63 -5.52
C VAL A 121 17.52 8.88 -6.34
N ALA A 122 18.39 9.79 -5.88
CA ALA A 122 18.76 10.97 -6.63
C ALA A 122 19.75 10.58 -7.76
N GLU A 123 19.56 11.15 -8.95
CA GLU A 123 20.46 10.92 -10.10
C GLU A 123 21.70 11.81 -10.02
N ALA A 124 22.81 11.24 -9.57
CA ALA A 124 24.04 11.98 -9.34
C ALA A 124 24.62 12.59 -10.63
N THR A 125 24.50 11.90 -11.76
CA THR A 125 25.02 12.37 -13.05
C THR A 125 24.26 13.58 -13.61
N ALA A 126 23.03 13.81 -13.11
CA ALA A 126 22.19 14.96 -13.44
C ALA A 126 22.20 16.05 -12.35
N GLY A 127 23.12 15.96 -11.37
CA GLY A 127 23.24 16.95 -10.30
C GLY A 127 22.37 16.69 -9.05
N GLY A 128 21.72 15.53 -8.98
CA GLY A 128 20.86 15.18 -7.85
C GLY A 128 19.43 15.71 -7.99
N PHE A 129 18.68 15.78 -6.87
CA PHE A 129 17.31 16.26 -6.89
C PHE A 129 17.15 17.62 -7.58
N PRO A 130 16.08 17.83 -8.39
CA PRO A 130 14.91 16.97 -8.58
C PRO A 130 15.07 15.80 -9.56
N ALA A 131 16.24 15.61 -10.16
CA ALA A 131 16.51 14.47 -11.03
C ALA A 131 16.59 13.18 -10.19
N ILE A 132 15.82 12.17 -10.59
CA ILE A 132 15.76 10.87 -9.94
C ILE A 132 16.18 9.75 -10.88
N SER A 133 16.84 8.75 -10.33
CA SER A 133 17.32 7.59 -11.09
C SER A 133 16.16 6.75 -11.64
N ALA A 134 16.42 5.98 -12.69
CA ALA A 134 15.44 5.04 -13.22
C ALA A 134 15.07 3.97 -12.17
N ALA A 135 16.05 3.44 -11.46
CA ALA A 135 15.91 2.57 -10.32
C ALA A 135 17.00 2.94 -9.28
N PRO A 136 16.62 3.21 -8.01
CA PRO A 136 15.30 3.01 -7.41
C PRO A 136 14.33 4.21 -7.51
N GLY A 137 14.76 5.40 -7.96
CA GLY A 137 13.99 6.65 -7.85
C GLY A 137 12.61 6.60 -8.50
N GLN A 138 12.55 6.39 -9.83
CA GLN A 138 11.27 6.33 -10.55
C GLN A 138 10.43 5.11 -10.14
N PHE A 139 11.08 4.02 -9.78
CA PHE A 139 10.42 2.84 -9.27
C PHE A 139 9.64 3.13 -7.98
N LEU A 140 10.22 3.86 -7.04
CA LEU A 140 9.55 4.25 -5.79
C LEU A 140 8.47 5.32 -6.02
N LEU A 141 8.70 6.26 -6.97
CA LEU A 141 7.75 7.33 -7.21
C LEU A 141 6.38 6.82 -7.68
N LYS A 142 6.32 5.69 -8.40
CA LYS A 142 5.04 5.09 -8.82
C LYS A 142 4.14 4.70 -7.63
N ASP A 143 4.73 4.45 -6.46
CA ASP A 143 3.98 4.05 -5.27
C ASP A 143 3.05 5.16 -4.76
N LEU A 144 3.28 6.41 -5.19
CA LEU A 144 2.35 7.51 -4.94
C LEU A 144 0.97 7.25 -5.58
N VAL A 145 0.94 6.70 -6.80
CA VAL A 145 -0.31 6.35 -7.49
C VAL A 145 -0.99 5.17 -6.80
N LEU A 146 -0.19 4.18 -6.36
CA LEU A 146 -0.70 3.01 -5.64
C LEU A 146 -1.25 3.39 -4.26
N LEU A 147 -0.61 4.35 -3.59
CA LEU A 147 -1.14 4.94 -2.35
C LEU A 147 -2.47 5.64 -2.60
N ALA A 148 -2.57 6.48 -3.64
CA ALA A 148 -3.82 7.17 -3.98
C ALA A 148 -4.96 6.17 -4.28
N ALA A 149 -4.68 5.08 -5.00
CA ALA A 149 -5.63 4.00 -5.23
C ALA A 149 -6.08 3.33 -3.92
N SER A 150 -5.13 3.04 -3.02
CA SER A 150 -5.40 2.44 -1.72
C SER A 150 -6.26 3.35 -0.83
N LEU A 151 -5.94 4.63 -0.78
CA LEU A 151 -6.72 5.64 -0.04
C LEU A 151 -8.12 5.82 -0.63
N SER A 152 -8.27 5.78 -1.95
CA SER A 152 -9.59 5.84 -2.61
C SER A 152 -10.49 4.68 -2.17
N LEU A 153 -9.95 3.45 -2.10
CA LEU A 153 -10.67 2.30 -1.59
C LEU A 153 -10.97 2.43 -0.08
N LEU A 154 -10.01 2.93 0.69
CA LEU A 154 -10.17 3.09 2.14
C LEU A 154 -11.28 4.09 2.46
N PHE A 155 -11.24 5.29 1.88
CA PHE A 155 -12.25 6.32 2.11
C PHE A 155 -13.63 5.89 1.61
N ALA A 156 -13.70 5.14 0.52
CA ALA A 156 -14.95 4.57 0.05
C ALA A 156 -15.47 3.43 0.96
N SER A 157 -14.59 2.75 1.69
CA SER A 157 -14.96 1.69 2.66
C SER A 157 -15.37 2.24 4.03
N VAL A 158 -14.88 3.45 4.38
CA VAL A 158 -15.14 4.12 5.68
C VAL A 158 -15.75 5.49 5.39
N PRO A 159 -17.06 5.56 5.07
CA PRO A 159 -17.69 6.83 4.76
C PRO A 159 -17.68 7.74 5.99
N GLY A 160 -16.99 8.87 5.84
CA GLY A 160 -16.97 9.92 6.85
C GLY A 160 -18.14 10.91 6.70
N PRO A 161 -18.38 11.76 7.69
CA PRO A 161 -19.42 12.80 7.63
C PRO A 161 -19.25 13.79 6.47
N TRP A 162 -18.04 13.89 5.89
CA TRP A 162 -17.72 14.78 4.75
C TRP A 162 -18.34 14.35 3.42
N LEU A 163 -18.77 13.09 3.24
CA LEU A 163 -19.39 12.63 1.99
C LEU A 163 -20.88 13.01 1.88
N ASN A 164 -21.47 13.53 2.94
CA ASN A 164 -22.87 13.96 2.95
C ASN A 164 -23.10 15.39 2.43
N VAL A 165 -22.05 16.15 2.15
CA VAL A 165 -22.15 17.54 1.70
C VAL A 165 -22.54 17.67 0.21
N GLN A 166 -22.46 16.59 -0.57
CA GLN A 166 -22.80 16.64 -2.01
C GLN A 166 -24.23 16.20 -2.34
N LYS A 167 -25.10 15.97 -1.34
CA LYS A 167 -26.51 15.56 -1.56
C LYS A 167 -27.53 16.62 -1.13
N SER A 168 -27.12 17.84 -0.88
CA SER A 168 -28.02 18.97 -0.64
C SER A 168 -28.14 19.88 -1.85
#